data_62cf0d00e8962924e151f5614ab9e3b4
#
_entry.id   62cf0d00e8962924e151f5614ab9e3b4
#
_cell.length_a   1.000
_cell.length_b   1.000
_cell.length_c   1.000
_cell.angle_alpha   90.00
_cell.angle_beta   90.00
_cell.angle_gamma   90.00
#
_symmetry.space_group_name_H-M   'P 1'
#
loop_
_entity.id
_entity.type
_entity.pdbx_description
1 polymer ?
#
loop_
_entity_poly.entity_id
_entity_poly.type
_entity_poly.pdbx_seq_one_letter_code
_entity_poly.pdbx_strand_id
1 'polypeptide(L)' 'MAEEVLAEMVSTVYEIVAQEGATVHEGDTLVMLESMKMEIPVVAEGDGTVTSINVTPGQVLQKGDLIAVIS' A
#
# COMPACT_ATOMS: atom_id res chain seq x y z
N MET A 1 1.22 -3.39 -17.42
CA MET A 1 1.35 -4.56 -16.55
C MET A 1 0.98 -4.20 -15.13
N ALA A 2 0.39 -5.14 -14.41
CA ALA A 2 -0.02 -4.87 -13.04
C ALA A 2 1.17 -4.97 -12.09
N GLU A 3 1.20 -4.08 -11.11
CA GLU A 3 2.17 -4.14 -10.03
C GLU A 3 1.45 -4.60 -8.77
N GLU A 4 1.94 -5.67 -8.16
CA GLU A 4 1.43 -6.12 -6.86
C GLU A 4 2.27 -5.49 -5.78
N VAL A 5 1.63 -4.71 -4.92
CA VAL A 5 2.32 -4.04 -3.82
C VAL A 5 2.17 -4.90 -2.58
N LEU A 6 3.28 -5.41 -2.08
CA LEU A 6 3.28 -6.38 -0.98
C LEU A 6 3.91 -5.76 0.26
N ALA A 7 3.47 -6.23 1.43
CA ALA A 7 4.08 -5.83 2.68
C ALA A 7 5.49 -6.42 2.77
N GLU A 8 6.45 -5.63 3.25
CA GLU A 8 7.84 -6.07 3.35
C GLU A 8 8.19 -6.51 4.77
N MET A 9 7.35 -6.22 5.74
CA MET A 9 7.59 -6.58 7.13
C MET A 9 6.26 -6.63 7.88
N VAL A 10 6.28 -7.23 9.07
CA VAL A 10 5.12 -7.23 9.96
C VAL A 10 4.82 -5.78 10.33
N SER A 11 3.57 -5.37 10.14
CA SER A 11 3.16 -3.99 10.36
C SER A 11 1.65 -3.91 10.51
N THR A 12 1.17 -2.74 10.93
CA THR A 12 -0.27 -2.48 11.04
C THR A 12 -0.64 -1.37 10.07
N VAL A 13 -1.76 -1.52 9.38
CA VAL A 13 -2.24 -0.48 8.47
C VAL A 13 -2.74 0.68 9.30
N TYR A 14 -2.11 1.84 9.13
CA TYR A 14 -2.46 3.06 9.86
C TYR A 14 -3.48 3.89 9.10
N GLU A 15 -3.25 4.07 7.80
CA GLU A 15 -4.13 4.91 7.01
C GLU A 15 -4.05 4.48 5.54
N ILE A 16 -5.18 4.53 4.83
CA ILE A 16 -5.21 4.32 3.39
C ILE A 16 -5.23 5.70 2.75
N VAL A 17 -4.21 6.01 1.95
CA VAL A 17 -4.04 7.33 1.36
C VAL A 17 -4.62 7.37 -0.05
N ALA A 18 -4.32 6.37 -0.88
CA ALA A 18 -4.85 6.30 -2.23
C ALA A 18 -6.10 5.45 -2.26
N GLN A 19 -7.01 5.77 -3.17
CA GLN A 19 -8.28 5.06 -3.31
C GLN A 19 -8.31 4.25 -4.59
N GLU A 20 -9.14 3.22 -4.62
CA GLU A 20 -9.35 2.45 -5.84
C GLU A 20 -9.86 3.38 -6.93
N GLY A 21 -9.31 3.22 -8.12
CA GLY A 21 -9.63 4.06 -9.27
C GLY A 21 -8.74 5.29 -9.41
N ALA A 22 -7.92 5.60 -8.40
CA ALA A 22 -7.08 6.79 -8.45
C ALA A 22 -5.89 6.57 -9.38
N THR A 23 -5.49 7.63 -10.08
CA THR A 23 -4.26 7.63 -10.85
C THR A 23 -3.11 7.98 -9.91
N VAL A 24 -2.04 7.19 -9.97
CA VAL A 24 -0.87 7.40 -9.12
C VAL A 24 0.38 7.46 -9.97
N HIS A 25 1.40 8.11 -9.43
CA HIS A 25 2.71 8.23 -10.05
C HIS A 25 3.76 7.60 -9.15
N GLU A 26 4.89 7.27 -9.73
CA GLU A 26 6.01 6.72 -8.96
C GLU A 26 6.29 7.60 -7.75
N GLY A 27 6.40 6.98 -6.57
CA GLY A 27 6.67 7.69 -5.33
C GLY A 27 5.43 8.17 -4.59
N ASP A 28 4.24 8.07 -5.20
CA ASP A 28 3.01 8.45 -4.49
C ASP A 28 2.71 7.45 -3.38
N THR A 29 2.31 7.96 -2.22
CA THR A 29 1.98 7.10 -1.08
C THR A 29 0.63 6.45 -1.30
N LEU A 30 0.58 5.14 -1.14
CA LEU A 30 -0.66 4.37 -1.30
C LEU A 30 -1.32 4.14 0.05
N VAL A 31 -0.55 3.64 1.01
CA VAL A 31 -1.02 3.43 2.37
C VAL A 31 0.11 3.80 3.32
N MET A 32 -0.26 4.08 4.56
CA MET A 32 0.69 4.33 5.63
C MET A 32 0.62 3.19 6.61
N LEU A 33 1.75 2.58 6.90
CA LEU A 33 1.86 1.49 7.86
C LEU A 33 2.54 1.98 9.13
N GLU A 34 2.31 1.27 10.22
CA GLU A 34 3.02 1.52 11.47
C GLU A 34 3.72 0.25 11.91
N SER A 35 4.98 0.37 12.24
CA SER A 35 5.77 -0.74 12.76
C SER A 35 6.81 -0.16 13.72
N MET A 36 6.90 -0.75 14.91
CA MET A 36 7.89 -0.33 15.92
C MET A 36 7.83 1.17 16.20
N LYS A 37 6.60 1.71 16.28
CA LYS A 37 6.33 3.12 16.57
C LYS A 37 6.83 4.08 15.49
N MET A 38 7.05 3.55 14.27
CA MET A 38 7.44 4.38 13.13
C MET A 38 6.37 4.29 12.07
N GLU A 39 6.15 5.41 11.39
CA GLU A 39 5.25 5.45 10.24
C GLU A 39 6.04 5.12 8.99
N ILE A 40 5.55 4.15 8.23
CA ILE A 40 6.24 3.66 7.04
C ILE A 40 5.33 3.85 5.85
N PRO A 41 5.68 4.74 4.90
CA PRO A 41 4.87 4.90 3.69
C PRO A 41 5.10 3.75 2.73
N VAL A 42 4.01 3.25 2.15
CA VAL A 42 4.08 2.31 1.05
C VAL A 42 3.77 3.09 -0.21
N VAL A 43 4.71 3.11 -1.13
CA VAL A 43 4.62 3.98 -2.31
C VAL A 43 4.50 3.16 -3.58
N ALA A 44 3.93 3.78 -4.62
CA ALA A 44 3.88 3.19 -5.94
C ALA A 44 5.29 3.20 -6.54
N GLU A 45 5.65 2.11 -7.20
CA GLU A 45 6.97 2.02 -7.85
C GLU A 45 6.91 2.42 -9.31
N GLY A 46 5.72 2.72 -9.83
CA GLY A 46 5.54 3.18 -11.19
C GLY A 46 4.21 3.87 -11.33
N ASP A 47 4.00 4.48 -12.48
CA ASP A 47 2.76 5.19 -12.78
C ASP A 47 1.66 4.18 -13.11
N GLY A 48 0.43 4.52 -12.77
CA GLY A 48 -0.69 3.66 -13.13
C GLY A 48 -1.96 4.05 -12.37
N THR A 49 -2.90 3.11 -12.38
CA THR A 49 -4.19 3.28 -11.71
C THR A 49 -4.32 2.22 -10.63
N VAL A 50 -4.79 2.61 -9.46
CA VAL A 50 -5.03 1.68 -8.36
C VAL A 50 -6.25 0.84 -8.72
N THR A 51 -6.04 -0.45 -8.99
CA THR A 51 -7.13 -1.34 -9.35
C THR A 51 -7.76 -1.98 -8.13
N SER A 52 -6.99 -2.16 -7.05
CA SER A 52 -7.56 -2.66 -5.80
C SER A 52 -6.72 -2.22 -4.62
N ILE A 53 -7.41 -2.00 -3.49
CA ILE A 53 -6.80 -1.82 -2.18
C ILE A 53 -7.28 -3.01 -1.35
N ASN A 54 -6.35 -3.82 -0.87
CA ASN A 54 -6.68 -5.12 -0.28
C ASN A 54 -6.50 -5.14 1.23
N VAL A 55 -6.41 -3.97 1.85
CA VAL A 55 -6.22 -3.83 3.29
C VAL A 55 -7.18 -2.81 3.84
N THR A 56 -7.37 -2.85 5.16
CA THR A 56 -8.21 -1.89 5.87
C THR A 56 -7.42 -1.32 7.04
N PRO A 57 -7.75 -0.08 7.49
CA PRO A 57 -7.08 0.47 8.67
C PRO A 57 -7.23 -0.44 9.89
N GLY A 58 -6.13 -0.61 10.62
CA GLY A 58 -6.10 -1.48 11.79
C GLY A 58 -5.70 -2.91 11.50
N GLN A 59 -5.63 -3.30 10.24
CA GLN A 59 -5.28 -4.67 9.88
C GLN A 59 -3.79 -4.92 10.12
N VAL A 60 -3.46 -6.09 10.67
CA VAL A 60 -2.07 -6.49 10.86
C VAL A 60 -1.62 -7.25 9.62
N LEU A 61 -0.48 -6.87 9.07
CA LEU A 61 0.08 -7.47 7.87
C LEU A 61 1.32 -8.29 8.20
N GLN A 62 1.48 -9.39 7.48
CA GLN A 62 2.70 -10.19 7.51
C GLN A 62 3.48 -9.92 6.23
N LYS A 63 4.78 -10.22 6.25
CA LYS A 63 5.61 -10.08 5.05
C LYS A 63 4.98 -10.89 3.92
N GLY A 64 4.81 -10.24 2.78
CA GLY A 64 4.25 -10.86 1.59
C GLY A 64 2.75 -10.67 1.42
N ASP A 65 2.07 -10.11 2.40
CA ASP A 65 0.63 -9.85 2.27
C ASP A 65 0.39 -8.79 1.21
N LEU A 66 -0.64 -9.00 0.40
CA LEU A 66 -0.99 -8.08 -0.69
C LEU A 66 -1.64 -6.82 -0.12
N ILE A 67 -1.09 -5.66 -0.48
CA ILE A 67 -1.60 -4.37 -0.04
C ILE A 67 -2.49 -3.76 -1.13
N ALA A 68 -1.99 -3.71 -2.35
CA ALA A 68 -2.69 -3.04 -3.44
C ALA A 68 -2.22 -3.59 -4.78
N VAL A 69 -3.03 -3.35 -5.81
CA VAL A 69 -2.64 -3.68 -7.19
C VAL A 69 -2.76 -2.42 -8.03
N ILE A 70 -1.74 -2.15 -8.83
CA ILE A 70 -1.69 -1.00 -9.73
C ILE A 70 -1.52 -1.52 -11.15
N SER A 71 -2.32 -0.99 -12.06
CA SER A 71 -2.19 -1.36 -13.47
C SER A 71 -1.97 -0.17 -14.38
#